data_a41c720e6993f7e84af592d0ff5380b2
#
_entry.id   a41c720e6993f7e84af592d0ff5380b2
#
_cell.length_a   1.000
_cell.length_b   1.000
_cell.length_c   1.000
_cell.angle_alpha   90.00
_cell.angle_beta   90.00
_cell.angle_gamma   90.00
#
_symmetry.space_group_name_H-M   'P 1'
#
loop_
_entity.id
_entity.type
_entity.pdbx_description
1 polymer ?
#
loop_
_entity_poly.entity_id
_entity_poly.type
_entity_poly.pdbx_seq_one_letter_code
_entity_poly.pdbx_strand_id
1 'polypeptide(L)'
;MYPPRSQKKRSGSKNRKLKQRRVWLTVNACLLMMIVVLLAVYFLADHRQSAAGVPPQEPAPANTELHESPPEGHKENGTPPDAAADDDKDNPNGEHSDKAKDSVGEQGEPETKPQETKPEGTERAEQKPAKEPQGDSMKPPAGQAEKNPPADAAEKKSGAKDAGQEDSDAPKGHKIVKDDGKSVTIHFVGDMIFSGKVETLLEKKGYSYPFAYLGDMFKKDDLTLGNLETPVTTGGVGAKNKQFVFKSSPKALEALRAAGMDAVNLGNNHILDQGEIGLLDTIKYLDQSGIQYVGAGKNADRAYQPMYFNRGGMTIAVIGASRVYPETNWAAGANKPGVASAYDKASRVIASITEARKKADLVIVMVHWGIERALTPNDIQKKLGHDFVDAGADLIIGGHPHVLQGLEQYKGKWIAYSTGNFIFTKSGTPSTWKTAVFQARCKTSGCSMKLVPYHAELGQPVPMNAQEGGRLMKELQNLSIGGVKISADGVVTPGS
;
A
#
# COMPACT_ATOMS: atom_id res chain seq x y z
N MET A 1 -14.91 -6.74 -79.30
CA MET A 1 -15.64 -5.50 -78.90
C MET A 1 -16.13 -5.68 -77.47
N TYR A 2 -15.49 -5.01 -76.49
CA TYR A 2 -15.91 -4.96 -75.13
C TYR A 2 -16.57 -3.61 -74.82
N PRO A 3 -17.67 -3.52 -74.09
CA PRO A 3 -18.31 -2.24 -73.75
C PRO A 3 -17.58 -1.53 -72.60
N PRO A 4 -17.68 -0.18 -72.52
CA PRO A 4 -16.93 0.64 -71.55
C PRO A 4 -17.51 0.62 -70.16
N ARG A 5 -16.64 0.55 -69.14
CA ARG A 5 -16.95 0.61 -67.71
C ARG A 5 -17.52 2.00 -67.32
N SER A 6 -18.71 2.01 -66.78
CA SER A 6 -19.37 3.19 -66.21
C SER A 6 -18.65 3.70 -64.97
N GLN A 7 -18.27 4.96 -64.94
CA GLN A 7 -17.77 5.69 -63.78
C GLN A 7 -18.88 5.94 -62.74
N LYS A 8 -18.85 5.29 -61.59
CA LYS A 8 -19.73 5.49 -60.47
C LYS A 8 -19.26 6.69 -59.66
N LYS A 9 -20.05 7.75 -59.60
CA LYS A 9 -19.79 9.03 -58.89
C LYS A 9 -19.49 8.84 -57.40
N ARG A 10 -18.32 9.28 -56.95
CA ARG A 10 -17.91 9.47 -55.52
C ARG A 10 -18.44 10.84 -55.02
N SER A 11 -19.70 10.98 -54.62
CA SER A 11 -20.19 12.23 -54.03
C SER A 11 -20.83 12.07 -52.64
N GLY A 12 -20.90 10.86 -52.05
CA GLY A 12 -21.58 10.62 -50.78
C GLY A 12 -20.76 10.82 -49.48
N SER A 13 -19.40 10.88 -49.56
CA SER A 13 -18.55 10.83 -48.37
C SER A 13 -18.32 12.18 -47.68
N LYS A 14 -18.31 13.30 -48.42
CA LYS A 14 -18.03 14.63 -47.83
C LYS A 14 -19.21 15.14 -46.98
N ASN A 15 -20.44 14.91 -47.38
CA ASN A 15 -21.63 15.37 -46.64
C ASN A 15 -21.87 14.61 -45.34
N ARG A 16 -21.44 13.34 -45.24
CA ARG A 16 -21.58 12.55 -44.01
C ARG A 16 -20.62 13.03 -42.92
N LYS A 17 -19.38 13.37 -43.29
CA LYS A 17 -18.36 13.92 -42.38
C LYS A 17 -18.73 15.33 -41.87
N LEU A 18 -19.37 16.14 -42.70
CA LEU A 18 -19.83 17.48 -42.31
C LEU A 18 -21.01 17.42 -41.32
N LYS A 19 -21.96 16.48 -41.52
CA LYS A 19 -23.05 16.24 -40.57
C LYS A 19 -22.56 15.72 -39.23
N GLN A 20 -21.62 14.78 -39.21
CA GLN A 20 -21.00 14.25 -37.98
C GLN A 20 -20.26 15.35 -37.21
N ARG A 21 -19.52 16.22 -37.90
CA ARG A 21 -18.80 17.34 -37.26
C ARG A 21 -19.74 18.38 -36.64
N ARG A 22 -20.91 18.66 -37.29
CA ARG A 22 -21.92 19.55 -36.72
C ARG A 22 -22.62 18.95 -35.50
N VAL A 23 -22.96 17.66 -35.53
CA VAL A 23 -23.53 16.95 -34.37
C VAL A 23 -22.53 16.91 -33.22
N TRP A 24 -21.25 16.64 -33.47
CA TRP A 24 -20.22 16.66 -32.46
C TRP A 24 -20.02 18.04 -31.83
N LEU A 25 -20.04 19.12 -32.63
CA LEU A 25 -19.93 20.49 -32.12
C LEU A 25 -21.18 20.91 -31.28
N THR A 26 -22.37 20.50 -31.66
CA THR A 26 -23.57 20.77 -30.85
C THR A 26 -23.59 20.01 -29.54
N VAL A 27 -23.18 18.76 -29.53
CA VAL A 27 -23.07 17.95 -28.28
C VAL A 27 -22.05 18.58 -27.31
N ASN A 28 -20.88 18.99 -27.82
CA ASN A 28 -19.87 19.63 -26.95
C ASN A 28 -20.32 21.02 -26.46
N ALA A 29 -21.04 21.80 -27.27
CA ALA A 29 -21.60 23.08 -26.83
C ALA A 29 -22.66 22.90 -25.72
N CYS A 30 -23.52 21.87 -25.83
CA CYS A 30 -24.49 21.53 -24.78
C CYS A 30 -23.82 21.04 -23.48
N LEU A 31 -22.75 20.25 -23.59
CA LEU A 31 -21.96 19.82 -22.44
C LEU A 31 -21.27 20.98 -21.72
N LEU A 32 -20.70 21.92 -22.48
CA LEU A 32 -20.10 23.15 -21.94
C LEU A 32 -21.14 24.03 -21.23
N MET A 33 -22.31 24.20 -21.79
CA MET A 33 -23.42 24.92 -21.14
C MET A 33 -23.85 24.22 -19.84
N MET A 34 -23.95 22.89 -19.82
CA MET A 34 -24.29 22.15 -18.61
C MET A 34 -23.23 22.36 -17.50
N ILE A 35 -21.95 22.35 -17.85
CA ILE A 35 -20.87 22.62 -16.90
C ILE A 35 -20.96 24.04 -16.32
N VAL A 36 -21.23 25.04 -17.16
CA VAL A 36 -21.40 26.43 -16.71
C VAL A 36 -22.60 26.57 -15.76
N VAL A 37 -23.71 25.88 -16.05
CA VAL A 37 -24.91 25.90 -15.18
C VAL A 37 -24.60 25.20 -13.84
N LEU A 38 -23.89 24.07 -13.86
CA LEU A 38 -23.50 23.38 -12.63
C LEU A 38 -22.53 24.20 -11.76
N LEU A 39 -21.60 24.91 -12.38
CA LEU A 39 -20.71 25.83 -11.68
C LEU A 39 -21.49 27.02 -11.09
N ALA A 40 -22.43 27.58 -11.81
CA ALA A 40 -23.28 28.68 -11.31
C ALA A 40 -24.15 28.21 -10.12
N VAL A 41 -24.72 27.00 -10.17
CA VAL A 41 -25.50 26.43 -9.07
C VAL A 41 -24.59 26.16 -7.86
N TYR A 42 -23.36 25.66 -8.07
CA TYR A 42 -22.39 25.45 -7.03
C TYR A 42 -22.01 26.75 -6.31
N PHE A 43 -21.67 27.80 -7.06
CA PHE A 43 -21.34 29.11 -6.49
C PHE A 43 -22.54 29.78 -5.78
N LEU A 44 -23.77 29.61 -6.29
CA LEU A 44 -24.97 30.12 -5.61
C LEU A 44 -25.30 29.34 -4.32
N ALA A 45 -25.00 28.04 -4.28
CA ALA A 45 -25.16 27.23 -3.07
C ALA A 45 -24.12 27.59 -2.00
N ASP A 46 -22.87 27.83 -2.42
CA ASP A 46 -21.77 28.24 -1.53
C ASP A 46 -22.02 29.65 -0.93
N HIS A 47 -22.51 30.59 -1.73
CA HIS A 47 -22.93 31.89 -1.24
C HIS A 47 -24.13 31.85 -0.29
N ARG A 48 -25.03 30.88 -0.41
CA ARG A 48 -26.16 30.71 0.54
C ARG A 48 -25.70 30.13 1.88
N GLN A 49 -24.68 29.27 1.91
CA GLN A 49 -24.08 28.78 3.15
C GLN A 49 -23.30 29.87 3.88
N SER A 50 -22.68 30.79 3.17
CA SER A 50 -21.95 31.93 3.78
C SER A 50 -22.87 33.03 4.30
N ALA A 51 -24.15 33.06 3.88
CA ALA A 51 -25.15 34.03 4.32
C ALA A 51 -26.08 33.54 5.47
N ALA A 52 -25.99 32.27 5.85
CA ALA A 52 -26.66 31.74 7.05
C ALA A 52 -25.85 32.14 8.28
N GLY A 53 -26.20 33.32 8.80
CA GLY A 53 -25.52 33.98 9.92
C GLY A 53 -25.46 33.14 11.18
N VAL A 54 -24.41 33.40 11.92
CA VAL A 54 -24.20 33.08 13.32
C VAL A 54 -25.46 33.38 14.16
N PRO A 55 -26.02 32.43 14.91
CA PRO A 55 -27.13 32.73 15.82
C PRO A 55 -26.66 33.73 16.91
N PRO A 56 -27.54 34.68 17.35
CA PRO A 56 -27.17 35.65 18.35
C PRO A 56 -26.84 34.94 19.66
N GLN A 57 -25.72 35.29 20.26
CA GLN A 57 -25.36 34.91 21.60
C GLN A 57 -26.32 35.62 22.57
N GLU A 58 -27.02 34.86 23.41
CA GLU A 58 -27.72 35.38 24.60
C GLU A 58 -26.71 36.05 25.56
N PRO A 59 -27.06 37.19 26.14
CA PRO A 59 -26.20 37.84 27.14
C PRO A 59 -26.16 37.04 28.44
N ALA A 60 -24.96 36.81 28.94
CA ALA A 60 -24.72 36.20 30.24
C ALA A 60 -25.37 36.99 31.36
N PRO A 61 -25.93 36.35 32.41
CA PRO A 61 -26.52 37.03 33.55
C PRO A 61 -25.47 37.74 34.40
N ALA A 62 -25.79 38.97 34.80
CA ALA A 62 -24.97 39.83 35.64
C ALA A 62 -24.75 39.17 37.03
N ASN A 63 -23.48 39.00 37.41
CA ASN A 63 -23.07 38.66 38.76
C ASN A 63 -23.26 39.86 39.68
N THR A 64 -24.14 39.69 40.68
CA THR A 64 -24.31 40.59 41.83
C THR A 64 -23.14 40.37 42.79
N GLU A 65 -22.35 41.41 43.01
CA GLU A 65 -21.35 41.48 44.06
C GLU A 65 -21.96 41.35 45.45
N LEU A 66 -21.41 40.48 46.27
CA LEU A 66 -21.51 40.59 47.74
C LEU A 66 -20.08 40.69 48.27
N HIS A 67 -19.85 41.87 48.86
CA HIS A 67 -18.69 42.20 49.70
C HIS A 67 -18.67 41.31 50.95
N GLU A 68 -17.54 40.72 51.25
CA GLU A 68 -17.10 40.51 52.63
C GLU A 68 -15.57 40.60 52.72
N SER A 69 -15.11 41.39 53.71
CA SER A 69 -13.75 41.77 54.02
C SER A 69 -13.04 40.71 54.87
N PRO A 70 -11.69 40.78 54.98
CA PRO A 70 -10.82 39.71 55.47
C PRO A 70 -10.57 39.78 57.00
N PRO A 71 -10.01 38.75 57.61
CA PRO A 71 -9.20 38.94 58.82
C PRO A 71 -7.73 38.65 58.60
N GLU A 72 -7.00 39.45 59.34
CA GLU A 72 -5.55 39.58 59.44
C GLU A 72 -4.81 38.38 60.06
N GLY A 73 -3.51 38.29 59.67
CA GLY A 73 -2.40 38.14 60.58
C GLY A 73 -1.86 36.74 60.84
N HIS A 74 -0.63 36.47 60.36
CA HIS A 74 0.54 36.32 61.23
C HIS A 74 1.83 36.18 60.42
N LYS A 75 2.82 36.99 60.84
CA LYS A 75 4.24 37.04 60.44
C LYS A 75 4.99 35.87 61.06
N GLU A 76 6.04 35.40 60.35
CA GLU A 76 7.44 35.28 60.82
C GLU A 76 8.26 34.57 59.74
N ASN A 77 9.21 35.30 59.19
CA ASN A 77 10.64 35.43 59.47
C ASN A 77 11.49 34.20 59.13
N GLY A 78 12.46 34.47 58.26
CA GLY A 78 13.63 33.62 58.08
C GLY A 78 14.33 33.85 56.76
N THR A 79 15.24 34.85 56.73
CA THR A 79 16.17 35.17 55.67
C THR A 79 17.49 34.34 55.79
N PRO A 80 18.43 34.41 54.81
CA PRO A 80 19.29 33.33 54.33
C PRO A 80 20.73 33.37 54.91
N PRO A 81 21.65 32.59 54.41
CA PRO A 81 22.90 33.17 53.89
C PRO A 81 23.44 32.57 52.60
N ASP A 82 23.82 33.39 51.69
CA ASP A 82 25.19 33.86 51.28
C ASP A 82 26.21 32.82 50.84
N ALA A 83 26.67 33.05 49.63
CA ALA A 83 27.93 33.48 49.04
C ALA A 83 28.82 32.35 48.52
N ALA A 84 29.47 32.41 47.42
CA ALA A 84 30.39 33.26 46.76
C ALA A 84 30.63 32.73 45.33
N ALA A 85 30.67 33.49 44.26
CA ALA A 85 31.74 34.32 43.69
C ALA A 85 33.01 33.56 43.25
N ASP A 86 33.27 33.71 41.95
CA ASP A 86 34.44 34.25 41.26
C ASP A 86 34.35 33.90 39.77
N ASP A 87 34.26 34.86 38.88
CA ASP A 87 35.24 35.68 38.16
C ASP A 87 36.12 34.89 37.19
N ASP A 88 36.01 35.19 35.89
CA ASP A 88 36.88 35.98 35.00
C ASP A 88 36.37 35.94 33.55
N LYS A 89 35.92 37.05 33.01
CA LYS A 89 36.46 37.97 32.03
C LYS A 89 37.49 37.38 31.05
N ASP A 90 37.11 37.47 29.73
CA ASP A 90 37.72 38.45 28.80
C ASP A 90 37.08 38.38 27.40
N ASN A 91 36.55 39.54 27.02
CA ASN A 91 36.35 39.98 25.63
C ASN A 91 37.37 41.12 25.43
N PRO A 92 37.99 41.38 24.27
CA PRO A 92 37.43 42.44 23.44
C PRO A 92 37.59 42.32 21.91
N ASN A 93 36.58 42.91 21.23
CA ASN A 93 36.55 43.78 20.05
C ASN A 93 37.76 43.90 19.10
N GLY A 94 37.39 43.98 17.80
CA GLY A 94 38.19 44.62 16.76
C GLY A 94 37.47 44.68 15.40
N GLU A 95 36.72 45.77 15.20
CA GLU A 95 36.29 46.28 13.88
C GLU A 95 37.48 46.64 12.99
N HIS A 96 37.27 46.50 11.64
CA HIS A 96 37.47 47.54 10.61
C HIS A 96 37.15 46.95 9.24
N SER A 97 36.09 47.38 8.58
CA SER A 97 35.91 48.28 7.45
C SER A 97 37.18 48.58 6.60
N ASP A 98 37.09 48.32 5.28
CA ASP A 98 37.06 49.36 4.26
C ASP A 98 36.90 48.82 2.83
N LYS A 99 36.16 49.60 2.11
CA LYS A 99 35.85 49.78 0.71
C LYS A 99 37.04 49.83 -0.25
N ALA A 100 36.80 49.44 -1.50
CA ALA A 100 36.90 50.23 -2.75
C ALA A 100 37.04 49.23 -3.93
N LYS A 101 36.16 49.19 -4.89
CA LYS A 101 35.95 50.03 -6.09
C LYS A 101 36.88 49.71 -7.27
N ASP A 102 36.14 49.47 -8.40
CA ASP A 102 36.44 49.75 -9.81
C ASP A 102 37.47 48.83 -10.49
N SER A 103 37.28 48.33 -11.71
CA SER A 103 36.61 48.81 -12.93
C SER A 103 36.74 47.78 -14.04
N VAL A 104 35.69 47.65 -14.86
CA VAL A 104 35.62 47.66 -16.33
C VAL A 104 36.66 46.85 -17.14
N GLY A 105 36.13 46.00 -18.04
CA GLY A 105 36.84 45.45 -19.17
C GLY A 105 35.94 44.49 -20.00
N GLU A 106 35.30 45.03 -20.97
CA GLU A 106 34.45 44.57 -22.05
C GLU A 106 35.26 43.80 -23.12
N GLN A 107 34.50 43.00 -23.94
CA GLN A 107 34.85 42.38 -25.24
C GLN A 107 35.19 40.88 -25.13
N GLY A 108 34.61 39.97 -25.90
CA GLY A 108 33.83 39.99 -27.12
C GLY A 108 33.62 38.54 -27.51
N GLU A 109 32.45 38.24 -28.05
CA GLU A 109 32.12 37.00 -28.74
C GLU A 109 33.02 36.74 -29.98
N PRO A 110 33.12 35.50 -30.46
CA PRO A 110 32.25 35.19 -31.59
C PRO A 110 31.63 33.79 -31.59
N GLU A 111 30.42 33.79 -32.11
CA GLU A 111 29.64 32.65 -32.59
C GLU A 111 30.41 31.78 -33.54
N THR A 112 30.21 30.43 -33.42
CA THR A 112 30.34 29.52 -34.58
C THR A 112 29.20 28.52 -34.57
N LYS A 113 28.38 28.62 -35.61
CA LYS A 113 27.32 27.66 -35.99
C LYS A 113 27.93 26.30 -36.43
N PRO A 114 27.21 25.18 -36.23
CA PRO A 114 27.63 23.86 -36.70
C PRO A 114 27.25 23.68 -38.18
N GLN A 115 28.20 23.12 -38.92
CA GLN A 115 28.01 22.63 -40.29
C GLN A 115 27.32 21.28 -40.31
N GLU A 116 26.28 21.18 -41.15
CA GLU A 116 25.67 19.95 -41.63
C GLU A 116 26.66 19.20 -42.55
N THR A 117 26.82 17.89 -42.32
CA THR A 117 27.32 16.96 -43.32
C THR A 117 26.33 15.83 -43.52
N LYS A 118 25.85 15.74 -44.76
CA LYS A 118 24.98 14.71 -45.33
C LYS A 118 25.78 13.45 -45.60
N PRO A 119 25.18 12.25 -45.51
CA PRO A 119 25.90 10.99 -45.73
C PRO A 119 25.90 10.59 -47.21
N GLU A 120 27.03 10.10 -47.65
CA GLU A 120 27.16 9.32 -48.89
C GLU A 120 26.83 7.85 -48.65
N GLY A 121 26.10 7.30 -49.61
CA GLY A 121 25.66 5.93 -49.63
C GLY A 121 26.71 4.95 -50.12
N THR A 122 26.62 3.74 -49.61
CA THR A 122 27.12 2.55 -50.32
C THR A 122 26.22 1.34 -50.09
N GLU A 123 25.75 0.89 -51.18
CA GLU A 123 25.26 -0.38 -51.71
C GLU A 123 25.01 -1.58 -50.77
N ARG A 124 23.84 -2.02 -50.97
CA ARG A 124 23.09 -3.27 -50.82
C ARG A 124 23.88 -4.52 -51.23
N ALA A 125 23.93 -5.50 -50.35
CA ALA A 125 24.09 -6.90 -50.76
C ALA A 125 23.01 -7.74 -50.06
N GLU A 126 22.09 -8.23 -50.88
CA GLU A 126 21.09 -9.25 -50.53
C GLU A 126 21.79 -10.59 -50.29
N GLN A 127 21.47 -11.24 -49.16
CA GLN A 127 21.64 -12.69 -49.06
C GLN A 127 20.33 -13.33 -48.63
N LYS A 128 19.89 -14.27 -49.46
CA LYS A 128 18.72 -15.14 -49.35
C LYS A 128 18.83 -16.13 -48.19
N PRO A 129 17.68 -16.62 -47.67
CA PRO A 129 17.64 -17.53 -46.53
C PRO A 129 18.02 -18.97 -46.91
N ALA A 130 18.76 -19.63 -46.04
CA ALA A 130 19.08 -21.05 -46.14
C ALA A 130 17.98 -21.89 -45.46
N LYS A 131 17.69 -23.00 -46.14
CA LYS A 131 16.65 -24.02 -45.85
C LYS A 131 16.87 -24.73 -44.51
N GLU A 132 15.75 -25.06 -43.88
CA GLU A 132 15.60 -26.12 -42.87
C GLU A 132 16.07 -27.50 -43.40
N PRO A 133 16.57 -28.37 -42.53
CA PRO A 133 16.50 -29.81 -42.74
C PRO A 133 15.34 -30.43 -41.94
N GLN A 134 14.49 -31.11 -42.67
CA GLN A 134 13.46 -32.03 -42.15
C GLN A 134 14.09 -33.34 -41.68
N GLY A 135 13.43 -33.91 -40.63
CA GLY A 135 13.37 -35.34 -40.43
C GLY A 135 14.21 -35.89 -39.30
N ASP A 136 13.65 -36.34 -38.20
CA ASP A 136 13.26 -37.73 -38.08
C ASP A 136 12.39 -37.98 -36.83
N SER A 137 11.29 -38.68 -37.06
CA SER A 137 10.35 -39.19 -36.11
C SER A 137 10.91 -40.41 -35.37
N MET A 138 11.07 -40.37 -34.06
CA MET A 138 11.16 -41.58 -33.24
C MET A 138 10.05 -41.68 -32.23
N LYS A 139 9.28 -42.72 -32.41
CA LYS A 139 8.17 -43.25 -31.64
C LYS A 139 8.65 -43.79 -30.30
N PRO A 140 7.91 -43.64 -29.21
CA PRO A 140 8.28 -44.21 -27.90
C PRO A 140 7.93 -45.72 -27.85
N PRO A 141 8.69 -46.57 -27.11
CA PRO A 141 8.33 -47.92 -26.88
C PRO A 141 7.27 -48.08 -25.79
N ALA A 142 6.35 -48.98 -26.05
CA ALA A 142 5.26 -49.38 -25.16
C ALA A 142 5.73 -50.45 -24.16
N GLY A 143 5.15 -50.33 -22.97
CA GLY A 143 4.74 -51.52 -22.23
C GLY A 143 5.65 -52.07 -21.13
N GLN A 144 5.20 -51.93 -19.88
CA GLN A 144 4.98 -53.13 -19.08
C GLN A 144 4.04 -52.81 -17.90
N ALA A 145 2.95 -53.51 -17.85
CA ALA A 145 1.97 -53.53 -16.76
C ALA A 145 2.49 -54.52 -15.71
N GLU A 146 2.43 -54.13 -14.43
CA GLU A 146 2.45 -55.10 -13.35
C GLU A 146 1.24 -54.91 -12.41
N LYS A 147 0.70 -56.09 -12.11
CA LYS A 147 -0.59 -56.46 -11.57
C LYS A 147 -0.76 -56.11 -10.09
N ASN A 148 -1.95 -55.67 -9.74
CA ASN A 148 -2.53 -55.82 -8.41
C ASN A 148 -2.88 -57.28 -8.11
N PRO A 149 -2.81 -57.72 -6.86
CA PRO A 149 -3.67 -58.80 -6.37
C PRO A 149 -4.68 -58.30 -5.33
N PRO A 150 -5.74 -59.13 -5.05
CA PRO A 150 -7.07 -58.65 -4.77
C PRO A 150 -7.42 -58.63 -3.27
N ALA A 151 -8.59 -58.01 -3.05
CA ALA A 151 -9.33 -57.98 -1.79
C ALA A 151 -9.77 -59.37 -1.35
N ASP A 152 -9.82 -59.59 -0.05
CA ASP A 152 -10.69 -60.60 0.55
C ASP A 152 -11.47 -60.04 1.73
N ALA A 153 -12.77 -60.45 1.72
CA ALA A 153 -13.85 -60.04 2.58
C ALA A 153 -14.06 -61.04 3.72
N ALA A 154 -14.61 -60.60 4.82
CA ALA A 154 -15.55 -61.35 5.69
C ALA A 154 -16.11 -60.37 6.74
N GLU A 155 -17.39 -60.02 6.65
CA GLU A 155 -18.58 -60.57 7.28
C GLU A 155 -18.42 -60.95 8.78
N LYS A 156 -19.21 -60.49 9.72
CA LYS A 156 -20.65 -60.58 9.97
C LYS A 156 -21.10 -59.92 11.29
N LYS A 157 -22.29 -59.29 11.22
CA LYS A 157 -23.46 -59.36 12.14
C LYS A 157 -23.29 -59.02 13.62
N SER A 158 -24.19 -58.38 14.32
CA SER A 158 -25.63 -58.08 14.26
C SER A 158 -26.04 -57.40 15.57
N GLY A 159 -27.11 -56.67 15.60
CA GLY A 159 -27.80 -56.33 16.86
C GLY A 159 -28.64 -55.07 16.76
N ALA A 160 -29.91 -55.27 16.70
CA ALA A 160 -30.99 -54.32 16.48
C ALA A 160 -31.51 -53.69 17.79
N LYS A 161 -32.21 -52.52 17.57
CA LYS A 161 -33.32 -51.93 18.36
C LYS A 161 -32.92 -51.16 19.61
N ASP A 162 -33.29 -49.89 19.75
CA ASP A 162 -34.65 -49.48 20.12
C ASP A 162 -34.84 -47.97 19.90
N ALA A 163 -36.07 -47.58 19.69
CA ALA A 163 -36.56 -46.23 19.47
C ALA A 163 -36.62 -45.42 20.79
N GLY A 164 -36.32 -44.14 20.70
CA GLY A 164 -36.57 -43.18 21.77
C GLY A 164 -36.47 -41.77 21.21
N GLN A 165 -37.61 -41.23 20.90
CA GLN A 165 -37.84 -39.83 20.54
C GLN A 165 -37.77 -38.99 21.80
N GLU A 166 -36.89 -38.00 21.88
CA GLU A 166 -37.10 -36.83 22.73
C GLU A 166 -36.38 -35.61 22.15
N ASP A 167 -37.15 -34.56 21.92
CA ASP A 167 -36.81 -33.19 21.67
C ASP A 167 -35.91 -32.64 22.78
N SER A 168 -34.77 -32.03 22.42
CA SER A 168 -34.22 -30.91 23.19
C SER A 168 -33.28 -30.08 22.35
N ASP A 169 -33.72 -28.89 22.01
CA ASP A 169 -32.92 -27.77 21.56
C ASP A 169 -31.82 -27.46 22.61
N ALA A 170 -30.60 -27.89 22.33
CA ALA A 170 -29.40 -27.47 23.07
C ALA A 170 -28.47 -26.75 22.08
N PRO A 171 -27.93 -25.59 22.46
CA PRO A 171 -27.05 -24.80 21.59
C PRO A 171 -25.83 -25.65 21.22
N LYS A 172 -25.54 -25.74 19.91
CA LYS A 172 -24.38 -26.46 19.35
C LYS A 172 -23.11 -25.93 20.03
N GLY A 173 -22.56 -26.75 20.93
CA GLY A 173 -21.34 -26.46 21.65
C GLY A 173 -20.21 -26.02 20.73
N HIS A 174 -19.56 -24.94 21.08
CA HIS A 174 -18.27 -24.55 20.55
C HIS A 174 -17.35 -25.79 20.64
N LYS A 175 -16.92 -26.32 19.49
CA LYS A 175 -15.82 -27.28 19.46
C LYS A 175 -14.61 -26.58 20.08
N ILE A 176 -14.21 -27.00 21.27
CA ILE A 176 -12.94 -26.61 21.86
C ILE A 176 -11.87 -27.19 20.93
N VAL A 177 -11.32 -26.33 20.06
CA VAL A 177 -10.13 -26.68 19.26
C VAL A 177 -9.01 -26.81 20.27
N LYS A 178 -8.49 -28.03 20.45
CA LYS A 178 -7.30 -28.25 21.28
C LYS A 178 -6.17 -27.40 20.71
N ASP A 179 -5.50 -26.64 21.58
CA ASP A 179 -4.27 -25.91 21.24
C ASP A 179 -3.22 -26.97 20.81
N ASP A 180 -2.84 -26.96 19.55
CA ASP A 180 -1.86 -27.89 18.96
C ASP A 180 -0.40 -27.45 19.19
N GLY A 181 -0.21 -26.39 20.01
CA GLY A 181 1.09 -25.80 20.33
C GLY A 181 1.75 -25.01 19.20
N LYS A 182 1.12 -24.99 18.00
CA LYS A 182 1.64 -24.23 16.86
C LYS A 182 1.30 -22.76 17.02
N SER A 183 2.28 -21.90 16.87
CA SER A 183 2.06 -20.45 16.87
C SER A 183 3.11 -19.75 16.04
N VAL A 184 2.72 -18.62 15.43
CA VAL A 184 3.61 -17.75 14.66
C VAL A 184 3.42 -16.31 15.08
N THR A 185 4.51 -15.56 15.11
CA THR A 185 4.53 -14.12 15.29
C THR A 185 4.85 -13.47 13.95
N ILE A 186 3.97 -12.60 13.47
CA ILE A 186 4.08 -11.95 12.17
C ILE A 186 4.04 -10.45 12.38
N HIS A 187 4.99 -9.71 11.79
CA HIS A 187 4.97 -8.27 11.74
C HIS A 187 4.52 -7.77 10.36
N PHE A 188 3.67 -6.77 10.38
CA PHE A 188 3.25 -6.05 9.19
C PHE A 188 3.64 -4.59 9.32
N VAL A 189 4.19 -4.05 8.25
CA VAL A 189 4.52 -2.63 8.13
C VAL A 189 3.80 -2.01 6.94
N GLY A 190 3.65 -0.69 7.00
CA GLY A 190 2.95 0.09 5.98
C GLY A 190 3.74 0.32 4.71
N ASP A 191 3.41 1.42 4.03
CA ASP A 191 3.92 1.77 2.71
C ASP A 191 5.39 2.19 2.77
N MET A 192 6.21 1.60 1.89
CA MET A 192 7.65 1.84 1.81
C MET A 192 8.01 2.40 0.44
N ILE A 193 8.50 3.64 0.41
CA ILE A 193 9.01 4.34 -0.77
C ILE A 193 10.46 4.74 -0.54
N PHE A 194 11.37 4.20 -1.35
CA PHE A 194 12.81 4.46 -1.28
C PHE A 194 13.28 5.44 -2.37
N SER A 195 12.45 6.40 -2.74
CA SER A 195 12.67 7.32 -3.87
C SER A 195 12.71 8.78 -3.44
N GLY A 196 13.23 9.65 -4.30
CA GLY A 196 13.26 11.09 -4.13
C GLY A 196 14.00 11.54 -2.88
N LYS A 197 13.36 12.31 -1.99
CA LYS A 197 14.00 12.82 -0.76
C LYS A 197 14.48 11.71 0.18
N VAL A 198 13.78 10.58 0.19
CA VAL A 198 14.18 9.39 0.96
C VAL A 198 15.47 8.84 0.38
N GLU A 199 15.55 8.60 -0.93
CA GLU A 199 16.74 8.09 -1.61
C GLU A 199 17.95 9.00 -1.37
N THR A 200 17.79 10.32 -1.57
CA THR A 200 18.87 11.31 -1.27
C THR A 200 19.37 11.21 0.18
N LEU A 201 18.45 10.94 1.13
CA LEU A 201 18.83 10.76 2.53
C LEU A 201 19.58 9.44 2.74
N LEU A 202 19.13 8.35 2.10
CA LEU A 202 19.76 7.03 2.19
C LEU A 202 21.15 6.99 1.57
N GLU A 203 21.39 7.75 0.48
CA GLU A 203 22.71 7.93 -0.11
C GLU A 203 23.71 8.59 0.87
N LYS A 204 23.23 9.51 1.70
CA LYS A 204 24.05 10.22 2.70
C LYS A 204 24.25 9.44 3.99
N LYS A 205 23.21 8.74 4.46
CA LYS A 205 23.17 8.09 5.77
C LYS A 205 23.40 6.59 5.71
N GLY A 206 23.38 5.99 4.50
CA GLY A 206 23.37 4.56 4.28
C GLY A 206 21.97 3.96 4.24
N TYR A 207 21.82 2.90 3.48
CA TYR A 207 20.52 2.24 3.26
C TYR A 207 19.99 1.48 4.50
N SER A 208 20.81 1.27 5.52
CA SER A 208 20.39 0.74 6.83
C SER A 208 19.71 1.76 7.74
N TYR A 209 19.78 3.06 7.40
CA TYR A 209 19.24 4.16 8.21
C TYR A 209 17.75 3.99 8.57
N PRO A 210 16.84 3.53 7.69
CA PRO A 210 15.43 3.35 8.04
C PRO A 210 15.20 2.38 9.19
N PHE A 211 16.09 1.44 9.38
CA PHE A 211 15.91 0.30 10.28
C PHE A 211 16.59 0.48 11.64
N ALA A 212 17.25 1.63 11.88
CA ALA A 212 18.08 1.86 13.05
C ALA A 212 17.34 1.72 14.40
N TYR A 213 16.04 2.01 14.44
CA TYR A 213 15.22 1.94 15.65
C TYR A 213 14.37 0.66 15.77
N LEU A 214 14.47 -0.26 14.85
CA LEU A 214 13.71 -1.51 14.88
C LEU A 214 14.38 -2.61 15.72
N GLY A 215 15.67 -2.45 16.00
CA GLY A 215 16.45 -3.47 16.69
C GLY A 215 16.43 -4.80 15.94
N ASP A 216 16.15 -5.88 16.68
CA ASP A 216 16.02 -7.22 16.11
C ASP A 216 14.57 -7.66 15.90
N MET A 217 13.60 -6.75 15.94
CA MET A 217 12.17 -7.07 15.90
C MET A 217 11.85 -8.00 14.72
N PHE A 218 12.30 -7.66 13.52
CA PHE A 218 12.03 -8.42 12.29
C PHE A 218 12.98 -9.63 12.10
N LYS A 219 13.98 -9.78 12.95
CA LYS A 219 14.90 -10.93 12.94
C LYS A 219 14.47 -12.02 13.92
N LYS A 220 13.66 -11.64 14.92
CA LYS A 220 13.21 -12.51 16.00
C LYS A 220 11.78 -13.00 15.85
N ASP A 221 11.08 -12.52 14.82
CA ASP A 221 9.75 -13.02 14.45
C ASP A 221 9.83 -14.22 13.51
N ASP A 222 8.69 -14.75 13.15
CA ASP A 222 8.58 -15.85 12.20
C ASP A 222 8.40 -15.34 10.75
N LEU A 223 7.84 -14.12 10.58
CA LEU A 223 7.58 -13.55 9.27
C LEU A 223 7.36 -12.03 9.35
N THR A 224 8.07 -11.27 8.53
CA THR A 224 7.84 -9.82 8.37
C THR A 224 7.37 -9.49 6.95
N LEU A 225 6.25 -8.78 6.85
CA LEU A 225 5.58 -8.41 5.61
C LEU A 225 5.38 -6.89 5.51
N GLY A 226 5.52 -6.31 4.31
CA GLY A 226 5.30 -4.88 4.06
C GLY A 226 4.82 -4.59 2.64
N ASN A 227 4.43 -3.34 2.36
CA ASN A 227 4.08 -2.90 1.01
C ASN A 227 5.26 -2.15 0.38
N LEU A 228 5.89 -2.72 -0.65
CA LEU A 228 6.95 -2.05 -1.42
C LEU A 228 6.31 -1.20 -2.53
N GLU A 229 6.13 0.07 -2.25
CA GLU A 229 5.40 1.01 -3.10
C GLU A 229 6.34 1.82 -4.03
N THR A 230 7.44 1.23 -4.39
CA THR A 230 8.44 1.81 -5.29
C THR A 230 8.99 0.73 -6.20
N PRO A 231 9.00 0.90 -7.53
CA PRO A 231 9.76 0.00 -8.40
C PRO A 231 11.25 0.14 -8.13
N VAL A 232 11.93 -0.99 -8.04
CA VAL A 232 13.38 -1.09 -7.85
C VAL A 232 14.02 -1.43 -9.19
N THR A 233 14.63 -0.45 -9.82
CA THR A 233 15.21 -0.59 -11.17
C THR A 233 16.26 0.47 -11.45
N THR A 234 17.22 0.15 -12.31
CA THR A 234 18.15 1.10 -12.91
C THR A 234 17.67 1.54 -14.30
N GLY A 235 16.66 0.87 -14.87
CA GLY A 235 16.09 1.09 -16.20
C GLY A 235 14.67 1.67 -16.16
N GLY A 236 13.90 1.31 -17.19
CA GLY A 236 12.50 1.71 -17.34
C GLY A 236 12.28 3.11 -17.90
N VAL A 237 11.02 3.41 -18.16
CA VAL A 237 10.55 4.74 -18.61
C VAL A 237 9.45 5.19 -17.69
N GLY A 238 9.59 6.38 -17.14
CA GLY A 238 8.63 6.94 -16.21
C GLY A 238 7.23 7.10 -16.81
N ALA A 239 6.20 6.76 -16.02
CA ALA A 239 4.80 6.90 -16.40
C ALA A 239 4.45 8.36 -16.66
N LYS A 240 3.71 8.65 -17.76
CA LYS A 240 3.50 10.03 -18.24
C LYS A 240 2.34 10.75 -17.55
N ASN A 241 1.32 10.03 -17.11
CA ASN A 241 0.08 10.62 -16.61
C ASN A 241 -0.06 10.47 -15.08
N LYS A 242 1.07 10.63 -14.34
CA LYS A 242 1.12 10.57 -12.88
C LYS A 242 1.86 11.76 -12.31
N GLN A 243 1.35 12.28 -11.20
CA GLN A 243 2.00 13.38 -10.46
C GLN A 243 3.29 12.91 -9.78
N PHE A 244 3.29 11.71 -9.22
CA PHE A 244 4.45 11.12 -8.56
C PHE A 244 4.86 9.85 -9.31
N VAL A 245 6.11 9.82 -9.77
CA VAL A 245 6.72 8.69 -10.48
C VAL A 245 7.99 8.31 -9.75
N PHE A 246 7.98 7.14 -9.14
CA PHE A 246 9.06 6.68 -8.27
C PHE A 246 10.03 5.76 -9.01
N LYS A 247 11.25 5.69 -8.47
CA LYS A 247 12.31 4.79 -8.88
C LYS A 247 13.30 4.65 -7.73
N SER A 248 13.74 3.45 -7.43
CA SER A 248 14.60 3.16 -6.29
C SER A 248 15.80 2.30 -6.69
N SER A 249 16.91 2.50 -6.00
CA SER A 249 18.13 1.70 -6.15
C SER A 249 17.96 0.28 -5.60
N PRO A 250 18.54 -0.77 -6.23
CA PRO A 250 18.60 -2.12 -5.69
C PRO A 250 19.21 -2.24 -4.28
N LYS A 251 20.07 -1.30 -3.88
CA LYS A 251 20.65 -1.25 -2.52
C LYS A 251 19.59 -1.19 -1.40
N ALA A 252 18.38 -0.67 -1.72
CA ALA A 252 17.27 -0.64 -0.77
C ALA A 252 16.82 -2.05 -0.36
N LEU A 253 16.84 -3.01 -1.30
CA LEU A 253 16.42 -4.40 -1.03
C LEU A 253 17.45 -5.15 -0.19
N GLU A 254 18.74 -4.90 -0.39
CA GLU A 254 19.81 -5.48 0.43
C GLU A 254 19.62 -5.08 1.90
N ALA A 255 19.37 -3.78 2.15
CA ALA A 255 19.13 -3.27 3.49
C ALA A 255 17.81 -3.79 4.08
N LEU A 256 16.77 -3.90 3.27
CA LEU A 256 15.45 -4.41 3.66
C LEU A 256 15.57 -5.89 4.09
N ARG A 257 16.32 -6.70 3.32
CA ARG A 257 16.60 -8.10 3.67
C ARG A 257 17.44 -8.21 4.95
N ALA A 258 18.47 -7.37 5.08
CA ALA A 258 19.33 -7.34 6.26
C ALA A 258 18.57 -6.93 7.54
N ALA A 259 17.50 -6.14 7.40
CA ALA A 259 16.59 -5.77 8.49
C ALA A 259 15.66 -6.92 8.93
N GLY A 260 15.47 -7.95 8.08
CA GLY A 260 14.63 -9.11 8.38
C GLY A 260 13.31 -9.18 7.56
N MET A 261 13.14 -8.38 6.51
CA MET A 261 11.96 -8.48 5.64
C MET A 261 11.96 -9.82 4.89
N ASP A 262 10.87 -10.56 4.98
CA ASP A 262 10.69 -11.84 4.30
C ASP A 262 9.94 -11.71 2.99
N ALA A 263 8.89 -10.87 2.95
CA ALA A 263 8.14 -10.68 1.72
C ALA A 263 7.48 -9.30 1.64
N VAL A 264 7.18 -8.89 0.39
CA VAL A 264 6.53 -7.61 0.10
C VAL A 264 5.32 -7.78 -0.82
N ASN A 265 4.31 -6.94 -0.60
CA ASN A 265 3.26 -6.72 -1.58
C ASN A 265 3.76 -5.76 -2.67
N LEU A 266 3.61 -6.16 -3.92
CA LEU A 266 3.85 -5.33 -5.11
C LEU A 266 2.54 -4.91 -5.79
N GLY A 267 1.40 -5.39 -5.30
CA GLY A 267 0.07 -5.00 -5.79
C GLY A 267 -0.28 -3.59 -5.30
N ASN A 268 0.25 -2.55 -5.95
CA ASN A 268 0.03 -1.14 -5.62
C ASN A 268 0.05 -0.23 -6.86
N ASN A 269 -0.23 1.05 -6.67
CA ASN A 269 -0.34 2.04 -7.74
C ASN A 269 0.99 2.65 -8.17
N HIS A 270 2.13 2.18 -7.67
CA HIS A 270 3.47 2.71 -8.02
C HIS A 270 4.40 1.68 -8.64
N ILE A 271 4.11 0.38 -8.55
CA ILE A 271 5.05 -0.65 -8.99
C ILE A 271 5.36 -0.64 -10.50
N LEU A 272 4.47 -0.07 -11.32
CA LEU A 272 4.70 0.14 -12.74
C LEU A 272 5.06 1.61 -13.09
N ASP A 273 5.51 2.42 -12.14
CA ASP A 273 5.95 3.79 -12.40
C ASP A 273 7.08 3.89 -13.44
N GLN A 274 7.86 2.83 -13.59
CA GLN A 274 8.92 2.71 -14.60
C GLN A 274 8.54 1.71 -15.71
N GLY A 275 7.23 1.50 -15.94
CA GLY A 275 6.67 0.58 -16.92
C GLY A 275 6.90 -0.90 -16.55
N GLU A 276 6.66 -1.78 -17.49
CA GLU A 276 6.83 -3.23 -17.32
C GLU A 276 8.29 -3.60 -17.01
N ILE A 277 9.26 -2.87 -17.57
CA ILE A 277 10.69 -3.04 -17.26
C ILE A 277 10.95 -2.81 -15.78
N GLY A 278 10.39 -1.72 -15.20
CA GLY A 278 10.53 -1.42 -13.77
C GLY A 278 9.99 -2.52 -12.87
N LEU A 279 8.82 -3.08 -13.19
CA LEU A 279 8.25 -4.20 -12.46
C LEU A 279 9.11 -5.47 -12.58
N LEU A 280 9.54 -5.83 -13.80
CA LEU A 280 10.33 -7.04 -14.02
C LEU A 280 11.73 -6.95 -13.38
N ASP A 281 12.35 -5.79 -13.41
CA ASP A 281 13.60 -5.53 -12.68
C ASP A 281 13.39 -5.65 -11.16
N THR A 282 12.29 -5.09 -10.63
CA THR A 282 11.95 -5.22 -9.21
C THR A 282 11.84 -6.69 -8.80
N ILE A 283 11.14 -7.50 -9.59
CA ILE A 283 11.01 -8.95 -9.35
C ILE A 283 12.39 -9.60 -9.36
N LYS A 284 13.21 -9.32 -10.36
CA LYS A 284 14.57 -9.84 -10.46
C LYS A 284 15.44 -9.50 -9.24
N TYR A 285 15.40 -8.24 -8.79
CA TYR A 285 16.19 -7.80 -7.64
C TYR A 285 15.67 -8.37 -6.32
N LEU A 286 14.35 -8.57 -6.16
CA LEU A 286 13.77 -9.27 -5.03
C LEU A 286 14.22 -10.73 -4.97
N ASP A 287 14.20 -11.44 -6.11
CA ASP A 287 14.68 -12.82 -6.21
C ASP A 287 16.18 -12.91 -5.83
N GLN A 288 17.00 -11.97 -6.30
CA GLN A 288 18.42 -11.87 -5.95
C GLN A 288 18.66 -11.58 -4.48
N SER A 289 17.80 -10.78 -3.84
CA SER A 289 17.89 -10.45 -2.42
C SER A 289 17.28 -11.51 -1.50
N GLY A 290 16.60 -12.53 -2.06
CA GLY A 290 15.90 -13.55 -1.29
C GLY A 290 14.65 -13.05 -0.56
N ILE A 291 14.07 -11.91 -0.99
CA ILE A 291 12.80 -11.39 -0.50
C ILE A 291 11.69 -11.91 -1.42
N GLN A 292 10.69 -12.56 -0.83
CA GLN A 292 9.54 -13.04 -1.59
C GLN A 292 8.59 -11.90 -1.93
N TYR A 293 7.68 -12.10 -2.90
CA TYR A 293 6.71 -11.07 -3.26
C TYR A 293 5.35 -11.66 -3.68
N VAL A 294 4.32 -10.85 -3.51
CA VAL A 294 2.93 -11.15 -3.91
C VAL A 294 2.31 -9.94 -4.60
N GLY A 295 1.16 -10.11 -5.23
CA GLY A 295 0.35 -9.00 -5.73
C GLY A 295 0.74 -8.46 -7.10
N ALA A 296 1.85 -8.93 -7.70
CA ALA A 296 2.25 -8.63 -9.07
C ALA A 296 3.02 -9.79 -9.68
N GLY A 297 3.22 -9.76 -10.99
CA GLY A 297 3.96 -10.82 -11.68
C GLY A 297 4.21 -10.54 -13.15
N LYS A 298 5.03 -11.40 -13.77
CA LYS A 298 5.29 -11.37 -15.22
C LYS A 298 4.06 -11.67 -16.08
N ASN A 299 3.03 -12.21 -15.47
CA ASN A 299 1.71 -12.47 -16.05
C ASN A 299 0.66 -12.62 -14.94
N ALA A 300 -0.59 -12.76 -15.32
CA ALA A 300 -1.69 -12.87 -14.37
C ALA A 300 -1.58 -14.11 -13.46
N ASP A 301 -1.12 -15.24 -13.96
CA ASP A 301 -1.00 -16.46 -13.14
C ASP A 301 -0.03 -16.22 -11.97
N ARG A 302 1.13 -15.59 -12.24
CA ARG A 302 2.08 -15.26 -11.18
C ARG A 302 1.57 -14.14 -10.27
N ALA A 303 0.87 -13.12 -10.81
CA ALA A 303 0.39 -11.99 -10.02
C ALA A 303 -0.63 -12.40 -8.95
N TYR A 304 -1.53 -13.34 -9.27
CA TYR A 304 -2.56 -13.84 -8.34
C TYR A 304 -2.12 -15.08 -7.55
N GLN A 305 -0.90 -15.58 -7.77
CA GLN A 305 -0.40 -16.78 -7.09
C GLN A 305 -0.11 -16.47 -5.61
N PRO A 306 -0.66 -17.26 -4.66
CA PRO A 306 -0.25 -17.18 -3.26
C PRO A 306 1.22 -17.58 -3.07
N MET A 307 1.90 -16.93 -2.13
CA MET A 307 3.19 -17.36 -1.62
C MET A 307 2.99 -18.15 -0.33
N TYR A 308 3.67 -19.28 -0.18
CA TYR A 308 3.54 -20.14 1.00
C TYR A 308 4.82 -20.13 1.84
N PHE A 309 4.63 -20.02 3.16
CA PHE A 309 5.69 -20.08 4.16
C PHE A 309 5.38 -21.18 5.17
N ASN A 310 6.40 -21.92 5.57
CA ASN A 310 6.31 -22.88 6.69
C ASN A 310 7.04 -22.28 7.89
N ARG A 311 6.29 -21.86 8.91
CA ARG A 311 6.82 -21.21 10.12
C ARG A 311 6.03 -21.69 11.33
N GLY A 312 6.71 -21.88 12.46
CA GLY A 312 6.07 -22.28 13.72
C GLY A 312 5.20 -23.54 13.61
N GLY A 313 5.52 -24.46 12.68
CA GLY A 313 4.73 -25.65 12.40
C GLY A 313 3.42 -25.39 11.60
N MET A 314 3.22 -24.18 11.11
CA MET A 314 2.05 -23.77 10.32
C MET A 314 2.45 -23.48 8.85
N THR A 315 1.54 -23.81 7.93
CA THR A 315 1.62 -23.36 6.55
C THR A 315 0.84 -22.04 6.42
N ILE A 316 1.54 -20.97 6.03
CA ILE A 316 1.00 -19.62 5.90
C ILE A 316 0.92 -19.29 4.42
N ALA A 317 -0.26 -18.93 3.90
CA ALA A 317 -0.42 -18.40 2.55
C ALA A 317 -0.54 -16.87 2.61
N VAL A 318 0.23 -16.18 1.78
CA VAL A 318 0.16 -14.72 1.62
C VAL A 318 -0.27 -14.41 0.19
N ILE A 319 -1.27 -13.53 0.04
CA ILE A 319 -1.84 -13.10 -1.23
C ILE A 319 -1.75 -11.58 -1.27
N GLY A 320 -1.34 -11.02 -2.42
CA GLY A 320 -1.30 -9.57 -2.64
C GLY A 320 -2.31 -9.15 -3.71
N ALA A 321 -2.85 -7.93 -3.59
CA ALA A 321 -3.71 -7.34 -4.62
C ALA A 321 -3.76 -5.81 -4.53
N SER A 322 -4.19 -5.16 -5.62
CA SER A 322 -4.47 -3.72 -5.65
C SER A 322 -5.87 -3.41 -6.15
N ARG A 323 -6.54 -2.50 -5.45
CA ARG A 323 -7.79 -1.84 -5.86
C ARG A 323 -7.50 -0.42 -6.39
N VAL A 324 -6.23 -0.02 -6.43
CA VAL A 324 -5.78 1.30 -6.89
C VAL A 324 -4.65 1.14 -7.90
N TYR A 325 -4.86 1.62 -9.10
CA TYR A 325 -3.83 1.83 -10.13
C TYR A 325 -4.33 2.86 -11.15
N PRO A 326 -3.43 3.66 -11.76
CA PRO A 326 -3.80 4.83 -12.56
C PRO A 326 -4.47 4.46 -13.90
N GLU A 327 -4.14 3.31 -14.46
CA GLU A 327 -4.60 2.85 -15.77
C GLU A 327 -4.97 1.36 -15.72
N THR A 328 -6.07 0.99 -16.41
CA THR A 328 -6.55 -0.40 -16.44
C THR A 328 -5.54 -1.38 -17.03
N ASN A 329 -4.62 -0.88 -17.87
CA ASN A 329 -3.54 -1.67 -18.45
C ASN A 329 -2.43 -2.05 -17.45
N TRP A 330 -2.45 -1.55 -16.20
CA TRP A 330 -1.54 -1.98 -15.14
C TRP A 330 -1.91 -3.33 -14.54
N ALA A 331 -3.14 -3.79 -14.75
CA ALA A 331 -3.54 -5.13 -14.37
C ALA A 331 -2.78 -6.18 -15.19
N ALA A 332 -2.36 -7.25 -14.52
CA ALA A 332 -1.67 -8.37 -15.17
C ALA A 332 -2.58 -9.10 -16.16
N GLY A 333 -2.08 -9.35 -17.37
CA GLY A 333 -2.74 -10.16 -18.39
C GLY A 333 -2.16 -11.56 -18.50
N ALA A 334 -2.72 -12.41 -19.37
CA ALA A 334 -2.24 -13.78 -19.57
C ALA A 334 -0.75 -13.81 -19.95
N ASN A 335 -0.31 -12.90 -20.82
CA ASN A 335 1.07 -12.77 -21.29
C ASN A 335 1.62 -11.35 -21.05
N LYS A 336 1.13 -10.66 -20.01
CA LYS A 336 1.48 -9.28 -19.74
C LYS A 336 1.80 -9.09 -18.27
N PRO A 337 2.97 -8.49 -17.94
CA PRO A 337 3.32 -8.11 -16.58
C PRO A 337 2.31 -7.10 -15.98
N GLY A 338 2.10 -7.19 -14.68
CA GLY A 338 1.22 -6.27 -14.00
C GLY A 338 0.86 -6.69 -12.58
N VAL A 339 -0.11 -5.98 -12.00
CA VAL A 339 -0.62 -6.21 -10.65
C VAL A 339 -1.83 -7.15 -10.62
N ALA A 340 -2.01 -7.84 -9.51
CA ALA A 340 -3.23 -8.57 -9.21
C ALA A 340 -4.34 -7.55 -8.87
N SER A 341 -5.35 -7.48 -9.74
CA SER A 341 -6.45 -6.53 -9.64
C SER A 341 -7.51 -6.99 -8.65
N ALA A 342 -7.90 -6.13 -7.72
CA ALA A 342 -9.06 -6.29 -6.86
C ALA A 342 -10.29 -5.48 -7.37
N TYR A 343 -10.32 -5.11 -8.67
CA TYR A 343 -11.50 -4.64 -9.37
C TYR A 343 -12.42 -5.81 -9.74
N ASP A 344 -13.53 -5.57 -10.39
CA ASP A 344 -14.49 -6.58 -10.87
C ASP A 344 -14.89 -7.60 -9.80
N LYS A 345 -15.32 -7.08 -8.63
CA LYS A 345 -15.67 -7.87 -7.43
C LYS A 345 -14.51 -8.73 -6.89
N ALA A 346 -13.27 -8.44 -7.29
CA ALA A 346 -12.06 -9.15 -6.89
C ALA A 346 -12.12 -10.68 -7.13
N SER A 347 -12.86 -11.14 -8.15
CA SER A 347 -13.20 -12.56 -8.35
C SER A 347 -11.96 -13.47 -8.39
N ARG A 348 -10.85 -13.03 -9.02
CA ARG A 348 -9.60 -13.82 -9.08
C ARG A 348 -8.87 -13.83 -7.74
N VAL A 349 -8.89 -12.73 -6.98
CA VAL A 349 -8.31 -12.67 -5.62
C VAL A 349 -9.10 -13.61 -4.70
N ILE A 350 -10.42 -13.55 -4.73
CA ILE A 350 -11.32 -14.44 -3.97
C ILE A 350 -11.04 -15.92 -4.31
N ALA A 351 -10.90 -16.25 -5.59
CA ALA A 351 -10.54 -17.61 -6.00
C ALA A 351 -9.18 -18.04 -5.44
N SER A 352 -8.17 -17.14 -5.46
CA SER A 352 -6.86 -17.42 -4.87
C SER A 352 -6.91 -17.64 -3.36
N ILE A 353 -7.75 -16.88 -2.63
CA ILE A 353 -7.98 -17.06 -1.19
C ILE A 353 -8.62 -18.43 -0.92
N THR A 354 -9.67 -18.77 -1.68
CA THR A 354 -10.38 -20.04 -1.53
C THR A 354 -9.47 -21.25 -1.79
N GLU A 355 -8.62 -21.18 -2.81
CA GLU A 355 -7.65 -22.24 -3.09
C GLU A 355 -6.52 -22.30 -2.05
N ALA A 356 -6.05 -21.15 -1.57
CA ALA A 356 -5.05 -21.08 -0.51
C ALA A 356 -5.56 -21.69 0.80
N ARG A 357 -6.83 -21.45 1.16
CA ARG A 357 -7.44 -22.00 2.38
C ARG A 357 -7.45 -23.53 2.42
N LYS A 358 -7.47 -24.19 1.27
CA LYS A 358 -7.40 -25.65 1.19
C LYS A 358 -6.02 -26.20 1.54
N LYS A 359 -4.97 -25.38 1.51
CA LYS A 359 -3.56 -25.78 1.59
C LYS A 359 -2.79 -25.16 2.76
N ALA A 360 -3.39 -24.15 3.42
CA ALA A 360 -2.71 -23.38 4.46
C ALA A 360 -3.50 -23.35 5.77
N ASP A 361 -2.79 -23.35 6.89
CA ASP A 361 -3.34 -23.17 8.23
C ASP A 361 -3.73 -21.71 8.48
N LEU A 362 -3.04 -20.75 7.83
CA LEU A 362 -3.27 -19.32 7.94
C LEU A 362 -3.25 -18.68 6.55
N VAL A 363 -4.25 -17.85 6.24
CA VAL A 363 -4.35 -17.12 4.97
C VAL A 363 -4.36 -15.62 5.25
N ILE A 364 -3.38 -14.91 4.68
CA ILE A 364 -3.17 -13.46 4.83
C ILE A 364 -3.38 -12.79 3.48
N VAL A 365 -4.14 -11.70 3.46
CA VAL A 365 -4.34 -10.86 2.28
C VAL A 365 -3.72 -9.49 2.53
N MET A 366 -2.75 -9.09 1.72
CA MET A 366 -2.22 -7.74 1.66
C MET A 366 -2.89 -6.99 0.50
N VAL A 367 -3.58 -5.90 0.78
CA VAL A 367 -4.36 -5.21 -0.23
C VAL A 367 -4.12 -3.71 -0.21
N HIS A 368 -3.85 -3.14 -1.39
CA HIS A 368 -3.65 -1.70 -1.59
C HIS A 368 -4.95 -1.08 -2.10
N TRP A 369 -5.63 -0.28 -1.27
CA TRP A 369 -7.00 0.17 -1.49
C TRP A 369 -7.36 1.48 -0.77
N GLY A 370 -8.55 1.99 -1.02
CA GLY A 370 -9.10 3.15 -0.31
C GLY A 370 -8.83 4.47 -1.01
N ILE A 371 -8.83 5.53 -0.24
CA ILE A 371 -8.65 6.92 -0.70
C ILE A 371 -7.51 7.53 0.12
N GLU A 372 -6.57 8.19 -0.56
CA GLU A 372 -5.45 8.88 0.09
C GLU A 372 -5.94 9.85 1.17
N ARG A 373 -5.29 9.80 2.34
CA ARG A 373 -5.54 10.65 3.51
C ARG A 373 -6.93 10.51 4.15
N ALA A 374 -7.79 9.60 3.68
CA ALA A 374 -9.03 9.28 4.35
C ALA A 374 -8.76 8.50 5.64
N LEU A 375 -9.19 9.02 6.79
CA LEU A 375 -8.98 8.40 8.10
C LEU A 375 -9.90 7.21 8.36
N THR A 376 -11.01 7.10 7.64
CA THR A 376 -11.98 6.01 7.77
C THR A 376 -12.08 5.21 6.48
N PRO A 377 -12.24 3.88 6.56
CA PRO A 377 -12.41 3.05 5.38
C PRO A 377 -13.75 3.35 4.68
N ASN A 378 -13.71 3.38 3.36
CA ASN A 378 -14.93 3.52 2.55
C ASN A 378 -15.68 2.17 2.43
N ASP A 379 -16.90 2.21 1.86
CA ASP A 379 -17.75 1.01 1.75
C ASP A 379 -17.15 -0.08 0.85
N ILE A 380 -16.31 0.31 -0.13
CA ILE A 380 -15.60 -0.67 -0.99
C ILE A 380 -14.56 -1.43 -0.18
N GLN A 381 -13.79 -0.74 0.68
CA GLN A 381 -12.81 -1.38 1.57
C GLN A 381 -13.51 -2.36 2.52
N LYS A 382 -14.61 -1.92 3.18
CA LYS A 382 -15.38 -2.77 4.09
C LYS A 382 -15.93 -4.00 3.38
N LYS A 383 -16.60 -3.79 2.23
CA LYS A 383 -17.16 -4.90 1.47
C LYS A 383 -16.09 -5.91 1.03
N LEU A 384 -14.99 -5.44 0.43
CA LEU A 384 -13.91 -6.34 0.00
C LEU A 384 -13.25 -7.05 1.19
N GLY A 385 -13.06 -6.36 2.32
CA GLY A 385 -12.55 -6.96 3.54
C GLY A 385 -13.43 -8.12 4.01
N HIS A 386 -14.74 -7.92 4.05
CA HIS A 386 -15.72 -8.97 4.38
C HIS A 386 -15.72 -10.10 3.35
N ASP A 387 -15.74 -9.79 2.05
CA ASP A 387 -15.70 -10.80 0.97
C ASP A 387 -14.42 -11.68 1.07
N PHE A 388 -13.27 -11.10 1.43
CA PHE A 388 -12.02 -11.85 1.59
C PHE A 388 -12.03 -12.76 2.83
N VAL A 389 -12.59 -12.28 3.95
CA VAL A 389 -12.80 -13.13 5.13
C VAL A 389 -13.75 -14.28 4.81
N ASP A 390 -14.84 -13.99 4.10
CA ASP A 390 -15.82 -15.01 3.70
C ASP A 390 -15.24 -16.04 2.73
N ALA A 391 -14.25 -15.65 1.93
CA ALA A 391 -13.48 -16.57 1.07
C ALA A 391 -12.46 -17.44 1.83
N GLY A 392 -12.16 -17.13 3.09
CA GLY A 392 -11.27 -17.91 3.94
C GLY A 392 -10.01 -17.20 4.43
N ALA A 393 -9.89 -15.87 4.27
CA ALA A 393 -8.79 -15.11 4.85
C ALA A 393 -8.91 -14.99 6.37
N ASP A 394 -7.78 -15.07 7.07
CA ASP A 394 -7.68 -14.91 8.52
C ASP A 394 -7.25 -13.50 8.93
N LEU A 395 -6.38 -12.89 8.13
CA LEU A 395 -5.88 -11.53 8.33
C LEU A 395 -5.95 -10.75 7.02
N ILE A 396 -6.44 -9.51 7.09
CA ILE A 396 -6.43 -8.57 5.97
C ILE A 396 -5.67 -7.32 6.38
N ILE A 397 -4.65 -6.98 5.62
CA ILE A 397 -3.71 -5.89 5.89
C ILE A 397 -3.76 -4.91 4.71
N GLY A 398 -4.31 -3.73 4.95
CA GLY A 398 -4.49 -2.68 3.96
C GLY A 398 -3.36 -1.66 3.94
N GLY A 399 -3.14 -1.05 2.76
CA GLY A 399 -2.25 0.08 2.51
C GLY A 399 -2.89 1.06 1.53
N HIS A 400 -2.20 2.10 1.08
CA HIS A 400 -2.57 3.18 0.17
C HIS A 400 -3.10 4.48 0.83
N PRO A 401 -3.95 4.51 1.85
CA PRO A 401 -4.42 5.79 2.37
C PRO A 401 -3.30 6.70 2.91
N HIS A 402 -2.08 6.18 3.11
CA HIS A 402 -0.92 6.89 3.67
C HIS A 402 -1.18 7.47 5.07
N VAL A 403 -2.26 7.06 5.69
CA VAL A 403 -2.65 7.32 7.08
C VAL A 403 -3.12 6.02 7.71
N LEU A 404 -2.96 5.89 9.01
CA LEU A 404 -3.56 4.78 9.74
C LEU A 404 -5.08 4.90 9.68
N GLN A 405 -5.74 3.78 9.39
CA GLN A 405 -7.18 3.61 9.56
C GLN A 405 -7.45 2.62 10.69
N GLY A 406 -8.70 2.58 11.17
CA GLY A 406 -9.10 1.68 12.25
C GLY A 406 -9.03 0.20 11.86
N LEU A 407 -9.27 -0.65 12.84
CA LEU A 407 -9.38 -2.09 12.69
C LEU A 407 -10.83 -2.54 12.81
N GLU A 408 -11.13 -3.72 12.28
CA GLU A 408 -12.39 -4.42 12.46
C GLU A 408 -12.12 -5.89 12.79
N GLN A 409 -12.94 -6.48 13.65
CA GLN A 409 -13.02 -7.92 13.75
C GLN A 409 -14.33 -8.41 13.11
N TYR A 410 -14.22 -9.06 11.96
CA TYR A 410 -15.36 -9.65 11.25
C TYR A 410 -15.28 -11.17 11.28
N LYS A 411 -16.34 -11.83 11.79
CA LYS A 411 -16.39 -13.30 11.97
C LYS A 411 -15.16 -13.89 12.68
N GLY A 412 -14.63 -13.15 13.68
CA GLY A 412 -13.45 -13.56 14.44
C GLY A 412 -12.10 -13.36 13.71
N LYS A 413 -12.09 -12.73 12.53
CA LYS A 413 -10.91 -12.43 11.73
C LYS A 413 -10.60 -10.94 11.75
N TRP A 414 -9.31 -10.58 11.69
CA TRP A 414 -8.90 -9.19 11.78
C TRP A 414 -8.73 -8.53 10.41
N ILE A 415 -9.26 -7.32 10.29
CA ILE A 415 -9.07 -6.41 9.16
C ILE A 415 -8.40 -5.15 9.67
N ALA A 416 -7.15 -4.91 9.29
CA ALA A 416 -6.45 -3.64 9.46
C ALA A 416 -6.62 -2.85 8.16
N TYR A 417 -7.47 -1.82 8.15
CA TYR A 417 -7.86 -1.14 6.92
C TYR A 417 -6.75 -0.33 6.26
N SER A 418 -5.83 0.24 7.07
CA SER A 418 -4.59 0.85 6.58
C SER A 418 -3.51 0.86 7.64
N THR A 419 -2.32 0.43 7.26
CA THR A 419 -1.12 0.42 8.10
C THR A 419 -0.31 1.73 8.00
N GLY A 420 -0.77 2.69 7.17
CA GLY A 420 -0.11 3.99 6.98
C GLY A 420 1.25 3.90 6.32
N ASN A 421 2.03 4.97 6.44
CA ASN A 421 3.39 5.03 5.91
C ASN A 421 4.38 4.38 6.88
N PHE A 422 5.41 3.71 6.35
CA PHE A 422 6.50 3.16 7.17
C PHE A 422 7.86 3.78 6.82
N ILE A 423 8.31 3.64 5.57
CA ILE A 423 9.48 4.33 5.05
C ILE A 423 8.98 5.28 3.97
N PHE A 424 8.89 6.56 4.28
CA PHE A 424 8.19 7.49 3.42
C PHE A 424 8.76 8.91 3.50
N THR A 425 8.37 9.77 2.56
CA THR A 425 8.67 11.20 2.64
C THR A 425 7.72 11.88 3.64
N LYS A 426 8.22 12.90 4.33
CA LYS A 426 7.38 13.69 5.24
C LYS A 426 6.55 14.69 4.43
N SER A 427 5.24 14.51 4.43
CA SER A 427 4.29 15.41 3.73
C SER A 427 3.88 16.59 4.60
N GLY A 428 3.16 17.56 4.04
CA GLY A 428 2.55 18.67 4.80
C GLY A 428 1.34 18.25 5.65
N THR A 429 0.92 16.97 5.62
CA THR A 429 -0.27 16.46 6.31
C THR A 429 0.14 15.64 7.54
N PRO A 430 -0.06 16.14 8.80
CA PRO A 430 0.44 15.49 9.99
C PRO A 430 -0.08 14.08 10.26
N SER A 431 -1.29 13.73 9.80
CA SER A 431 -1.83 12.37 9.95
C SER A 431 -0.98 11.32 9.22
N THR A 432 -0.25 11.70 8.16
CA THR A 432 0.66 10.80 7.44
C THR A 432 1.99 10.53 8.16
N TRP A 433 2.25 11.22 9.29
CA TRP A 433 3.47 11.04 10.08
C TRP A 433 3.29 10.01 11.21
N LYS A 434 2.10 9.43 11.32
CA LYS A 434 1.77 8.41 12.31
C LYS A 434 1.75 7.05 11.64
N THR A 435 2.42 6.08 12.24
CA THR A 435 2.44 4.71 11.77
C THR A 435 2.55 3.75 12.94
N ALA A 436 2.42 2.46 12.66
CA ALA A 436 2.64 1.41 13.64
C ALA A 436 3.20 0.16 12.97
N VAL A 437 3.96 -0.64 13.70
CA VAL A 437 4.17 -2.04 13.36
C VAL A 437 3.00 -2.83 13.92
N PHE A 438 2.29 -3.56 13.07
CA PHE A 438 1.18 -4.44 13.42
C PHE A 438 1.74 -5.82 13.69
N GLN A 439 1.73 -6.25 14.96
CA GLN A 439 2.18 -7.57 15.36
C GLN A 439 0.98 -8.50 15.52
N ALA A 440 0.90 -9.54 14.69
CA ALA A 440 -0.07 -10.61 14.86
C ALA A 440 0.60 -11.83 15.47
N ARG A 441 -0.01 -12.39 16.51
CA ARG A 441 0.35 -13.70 17.02
C ARG A 441 -0.79 -14.67 16.70
N CYS A 442 -0.52 -15.60 15.80
CA CYS A 442 -1.52 -16.50 15.25
C CYS A 442 -1.28 -17.93 15.73
N LYS A 443 -2.38 -18.62 16.02
CA LYS A 443 -2.51 -20.06 16.21
C LYS A 443 -3.51 -20.59 15.19
N THR A 444 -3.64 -21.90 15.07
CA THR A 444 -4.70 -22.52 14.24
C THR A 444 -6.11 -22.11 14.67
N SER A 445 -6.30 -21.72 15.94
CA SER A 445 -7.57 -21.22 16.50
C SER A 445 -7.89 -19.76 16.18
N GLY A 446 -6.92 -18.97 15.73
CA GLY A 446 -7.08 -17.54 15.42
C GLY A 446 -5.87 -16.68 15.77
N CYS A 447 -5.98 -15.37 15.51
CA CYS A 447 -4.91 -14.40 15.72
C CYS A 447 -5.27 -13.38 16.80
N SER A 448 -4.30 -13.01 17.61
CA SER A 448 -4.31 -11.78 18.41
C SER A 448 -3.50 -10.69 17.69
N MET A 449 -3.81 -9.42 17.97
CA MET A 449 -3.13 -8.28 17.34
C MET A 449 -2.59 -7.34 18.42
N LYS A 450 -1.39 -6.81 18.19
CA LYS A 450 -0.78 -5.73 18.97
C LYS A 450 -0.19 -4.69 18.04
N LEU A 451 -0.34 -3.41 18.37
CA LEU A 451 0.21 -2.29 17.61
C LEU A 451 1.40 -1.70 18.36
N VAL A 452 2.51 -1.49 17.68
CA VAL A 452 3.68 -0.81 18.21
C VAL A 452 3.81 0.54 17.52
N PRO A 453 3.60 1.67 18.23
CA PRO A 453 3.47 2.99 17.63
C PRO A 453 4.82 3.61 17.23
N TYR A 454 4.86 4.21 16.03
CA TYR A 454 6.01 4.93 15.49
C TYR A 454 5.58 6.26 14.85
N HIS A 455 6.50 7.21 14.80
CA HIS A 455 6.45 8.33 13.87
C HIS A 455 7.06 7.92 12.53
N ALA A 456 6.37 8.19 11.42
CA ALA A 456 6.94 8.10 10.08
C ALA A 456 7.71 9.39 9.80
N GLU A 457 8.96 9.46 10.24
CA GLU A 457 9.87 10.55 9.90
C GLU A 457 10.41 10.39 8.47
N LEU A 458 11.16 11.37 7.97
CA LEU A 458 11.70 11.28 6.62
C LEU A 458 12.59 10.03 6.46
N GLY A 459 12.04 9.03 5.76
CA GLY A 459 12.72 7.77 5.47
C GLY A 459 13.02 6.88 6.67
N GLN A 460 12.41 7.13 7.86
CA GLN A 460 12.72 6.37 9.07
C GLN A 460 11.53 6.31 10.03
N PRO A 461 11.07 5.12 10.43
CA PRO A 461 10.16 4.97 11.55
C PRO A 461 10.92 5.19 12.87
N VAL A 462 10.42 6.13 13.70
CA VAL A 462 11.00 6.49 15.00
C VAL A 462 10.00 6.13 16.09
N PRO A 463 10.36 5.38 17.15
CA PRO A 463 9.45 4.99 18.20
C PRO A 463 8.78 6.19 18.88
N MET A 464 7.49 6.12 19.13
CA MET A 464 6.78 7.08 19.98
C MET A 464 7.07 6.80 21.46
N ASN A 465 7.11 7.85 22.28
CA ASN A 465 7.08 7.68 23.72
C ASN A 465 5.72 7.14 24.20
N ALA A 466 5.63 6.72 25.46
CA ALA A 466 4.41 6.08 26.01
C ALA A 466 3.17 6.99 25.94
N GLN A 467 3.33 8.31 26.14
CA GLN A 467 2.22 9.25 26.08
C GLN A 467 1.72 9.47 24.64
N GLU A 468 2.64 9.62 23.69
CA GLU A 468 2.31 9.75 22.27
C GLU A 468 1.68 8.49 21.72
N GLY A 469 2.27 7.33 22.04
CA GLY A 469 1.76 6.02 21.66
C GLY A 469 0.35 5.79 22.23
N GLY A 470 0.11 6.09 23.51
CA GLY A 470 -1.20 5.97 24.13
C GLY A 470 -2.26 6.87 23.46
N ARG A 471 -1.90 8.09 23.05
CA ARG A 471 -2.79 8.97 22.27
C ARG A 471 -3.11 8.37 20.89
N LEU A 472 -2.12 7.83 20.22
CA LEU A 472 -2.33 7.16 18.91
C LEU A 472 -3.23 5.92 19.06
N MET A 473 -3.04 5.10 20.10
CA MET A 473 -3.88 3.93 20.35
C MET A 473 -5.35 4.33 20.59
N LYS A 474 -5.59 5.39 21.36
CA LYS A 474 -6.95 5.92 21.56
C LYS A 474 -7.56 6.46 20.26
N GLU A 475 -6.78 7.14 19.42
CA GLU A 475 -7.21 7.62 18.10
C GLU A 475 -7.63 6.44 17.21
N LEU A 476 -6.79 5.40 17.10
CA LEU A 476 -7.09 4.21 16.32
C LEU A 476 -8.29 3.44 16.86
N GLN A 477 -8.46 3.36 18.17
CA GLN A 477 -9.66 2.77 18.75
C GLN A 477 -10.93 3.51 18.30
N ASN A 478 -10.91 4.85 18.27
CA ASN A 478 -12.05 5.65 17.83
C ASN A 478 -12.35 5.51 16.34
N LEU A 479 -11.34 5.21 15.52
CA LEU A 479 -11.48 4.95 14.08
C LEU A 479 -11.89 3.51 13.78
N SER A 480 -11.81 2.61 14.77
CA SER A 480 -12.07 1.18 14.59
C SER A 480 -13.57 0.87 14.59
N ILE A 481 -13.93 -0.22 13.92
CA ILE A 481 -15.31 -0.64 13.67
C ILE A 481 -15.69 -1.79 14.63
N GLY A 482 -16.98 -1.91 14.94
CA GLY A 482 -17.49 -3.05 15.72
C GLY A 482 -17.08 -3.03 17.19
N GLY A 483 -16.78 -1.85 17.76
CA GLY A 483 -16.47 -1.72 19.17
C GLY A 483 -15.10 -2.24 19.60
N VAL A 484 -14.19 -2.48 18.65
CA VAL A 484 -12.78 -2.88 18.90
C VAL A 484 -12.16 -1.98 19.97
N LYS A 485 -11.46 -2.59 20.93
CA LYS A 485 -10.73 -1.90 21.99
C LYS A 485 -9.23 -2.00 21.71
N ILE A 486 -8.52 -0.91 21.98
CA ILE A 486 -7.06 -0.85 21.88
C ILE A 486 -6.53 -0.25 23.16
N SER A 487 -5.78 -1.03 23.93
CA SER A 487 -5.16 -0.56 25.18
C SER A 487 -4.01 0.42 24.90
N ALA A 488 -3.61 1.19 25.92
CA ALA A 488 -2.53 2.17 25.76
C ALA A 488 -1.18 1.55 25.34
N ASP A 489 -0.95 0.28 25.65
CA ASP A 489 0.23 -0.51 25.25
C ASP A 489 0.04 -1.23 23.90
N GLY A 490 -1.06 -0.95 23.20
CA GLY A 490 -1.34 -1.38 21.82
C GLY A 490 -2.00 -2.74 21.66
N VAL A 491 -2.42 -3.43 22.76
CA VAL A 491 -3.14 -4.69 22.65
C VAL A 491 -4.55 -4.45 22.10
N VAL A 492 -4.90 -5.18 21.03
CA VAL A 492 -6.19 -5.09 20.34
C VAL A 492 -7.11 -6.22 20.80
N THR A 493 -8.31 -5.89 21.20
CA THR A 493 -9.33 -6.86 21.60
C THR A 493 -10.65 -6.62 20.86
N PRO A 494 -11.44 -7.68 20.64
CA PRO A 494 -12.76 -7.54 20.02
C PRO A 494 -13.66 -6.57 20.79
N GLY A 495 -14.64 -6.01 20.10
CA GLY A 495 -15.79 -5.38 20.74
C GLY A 495 -16.63 -6.43 21.47
N SER A 496 -17.25 -6.01 22.55
CA SER A 496 -18.24 -6.82 23.29
C SER A 496 -19.56 -6.92 22.53
#